data_7d28da781c0e6c086729efced347bd17
#
_entry.id   7d28da781c0e6c086729efced347bd17
#
_cell.length_a   1.000
_cell.length_b   1.000
_cell.length_c   1.000
_cell.angle_alpha   90.00
_cell.angle_beta   90.00
_cell.angle_gamma   90.00
#
_symmetry.space_group_name_H-M   'P 1'
#
loop_
_entity.id
_entity.type
_entity.pdbx_description
1 polymer ?
#
loop_
_entity_poly.entity_id
_entity_poly.type
_entity_poly.pdbx_seq_one_letter_code
_entity_poly.pdbx_strand_id
1 'polypeptide(L)'
;MNIQTNPLLDFSDLPRFDAFTPECVTPAIDTLLAECRDVVARLEAPMDQVTWKDFVEPLEQATEKLGRAWGVVGHLNAVVDTPELRAAYNENQPKVTEFWTALGQNLALFEKYKALKADAGYAALTPQRRKIIDNALRDFHLGGADLS
;
A
#
# COMPACT_ATOMS: atom_id res chain seq x y z
N MET A 1 -17.80 -10.65 -11.38
CA MET A 1 -18.28 -9.61 -10.41
C MET A 1 -17.84 -8.23 -10.89
N ASN A 2 -18.72 -7.27 -10.84
CA ASN A 2 -18.38 -5.89 -11.18
C ASN A 2 -17.49 -5.30 -10.07
N ILE A 3 -16.41 -4.60 -10.45
CA ILE A 3 -15.50 -3.96 -9.50
C ILE A 3 -16.25 -3.03 -8.54
N GLN A 4 -17.24 -2.27 -9.05
CA GLN A 4 -18.00 -1.33 -8.23
C GLN A 4 -18.80 -2.00 -7.12
N THR A 5 -19.14 -3.28 -7.27
CA THR A 5 -19.89 -4.04 -6.26
C THR A 5 -19.00 -4.93 -5.40
N ASN A 6 -17.67 -4.94 -5.63
CA ASN A 6 -16.75 -5.78 -4.88
C ASN A 6 -16.62 -5.25 -3.44
N PRO A 7 -16.99 -6.03 -2.41
CA PRO A 7 -16.95 -5.55 -1.03
C PRO A 7 -15.54 -5.21 -0.53
N LEU A 8 -14.49 -5.79 -1.12
CA LEU A 8 -13.11 -5.45 -0.73
C LEU A 8 -12.69 -4.09 -1.25
N LEU A 9 -13.41 -3.52 -2.22
CA LEU A 9 -13.15 -2.19 -2.76
C LEU A 9 -14.06 -1.14 -2.16
N ASP A 10 -14.92 -1.50 -1.22
CA ASP A 10 -15.81 -0.58 -0.54
C ASP A 10 -15.13 -0.07 0.74
N PHE A 11 -14.61 1.14 0.68
CA PHE A 11 -13.92 1.78 1.80
C PHE A 11 -14.77 2.85 2.49
N SER A 12 -16.08 2.89 2.17
CA SER A 12 -16.97 3.91 2.70
C SER A 12 -17.33 3.67 4.17
N ASP A 13 -17.19 2.44 4.65
CA ASP A 13 -17.59 2.06 6.00
C ASP A 13 -16.73 0.87 6.46
N LEU A 14 -17.17 0.19 7.52
CA LEU A 14 -16.53 -1.01 8.02
C LEU A 14 -16.52 -2.11 6.94
N PRO A 15 -15.54 -3.04 6.98
CA PRO A 15 -15.52 -4.15 6.02
C PRO A 15 -16.84 -4.95 6.04
N ARG A 16 -17.37 -5.22 4.85
CA ARG A 16 -18.63 -5.95 4.71
C ARG A 16 -18.38 -7.45 4.61
N PHE A 17 -18.11 -8.08 5.75
CA PHE A 17 -17.81 -9.50 5.82
C PHE A 17 -18.95 -10.38 5.31
N ASP A 18 -20.18 -9.91 5.48
CA ASP A 18 -21.40 -10.62 5.05
C ASP A 18 -21.55 -10.70 3.53
N ALA A 19 -20.97 -9.74 2.80
CA ALA A 19 -21.03 -9.70 1.35
C ALA A 19 -19.81 -10.34 0.68
N PHE A 20 -18.84 -10.80 1.47
CA PHE A 20 -17.58 -11.33 0.97
C PHE A 20 -17.74 -12.73 0.37
N THR A 21 -17.12 -12.96 -0.79
CA THR A 21 -17.00 -14.30 -1.40
C THR A 21 -15.55 -14.48 -1.88
N PRO A 22 -15.07 -15.74 -1.96
CA PRO A 22 -13.70 -15.98 -2.45
C PRO A 22 -13.41 -15.41 -3.83
N GLU A 23 -14.43 -15.34 -4.70
CA GLU A 23 -14.32 -14.81 -6.05
C GLU A 23 -14.03 -13.30 -6.07
N CYS A 24 -14.26 -12.58 -4.95
CA CYS A 24 -13.96 -11.17 -4.83
C CYS A 24 -12.46 -10.89 -4.76
N VAL A 25 -11.66 -11.85 -4.27
CA VAL A 25 -10.28 -11.59 -3.82
C VAL A 25 -9.39 -11.17 -4.98
N THR A 26 -9.27 -12.00 -6.02
CA THR A 26 -8.34 -11.72 -7.11
C THR A 26 -8.67 -10.43 -7.85
N PRO A 27 -9.93 -10.16 -8.26
CA PRO A 27 -10.24 -8.89 -8.92
C PRO A 27 -9.93 -7.67 -8.05
N ALA A 28 -10.23 -7.74 -6.75
CA ALA A 28 -9.98 -6.62 -5.85
C ALA A 28 -8.49 -6.37 -5.67
N ILE A 29 -7.72 -7.43 -5.42
CA ILE A 29 -6.27 -7.30 -5.20
C ILE A 29 -5.58 -6.84 -6.47
N ASP A 30 -5.94 -7.37 -7.64
CA ASP A 30 -5.36 -6.93 -8.91
C ASP A 30 -5.66 -5.45 -9.17
N THR A 31 -6.88 -4.99 -8.88
CA THR A 31 -7.25 -3.58 -9.03
C THR A 31 -6.42 -2.69 -8.11
N LEU A 32 -6.31 -3.06 -6.84
CA LEU A 32 -5.56 -2.26 -5.85
C LEU A 32 -4.07 -2.26 -6.14
N LEU A 33 -3.51 -3.38 -6.58
CA LEU A 33 -2.11 -3.45 -6.99
C LEU A 33 -1.84 -2.56 -8.20
N ALA A 34 -2.73 -2.56 -9.19
CA ALA A 34 -2.60 -1.69 -10.36
C ALA A 34 -2.65 -0.22 -9.96
N GLU A 35 -3.55 0.16 -9.07
CA GLU A 35 -3.62 1.52 -8.55
C GLU A 35 -2.34 1.92 -7.81
N CYS A 36 -1.83 1.03 -6.96
CA CYS A 36 -0.60 1.28 -6.21
C CYS A 36 0.59 1.45 -7.15
N ARG A 37 0.74 0.56 -8.14
CA ARG A 37 1.83 0.65 -9.10
C ARG A 37 1.76 1.93 -9.93
N ASP A 38 0.56 2.35 -10.29
CA ASP A 38 0.34 3.58 -11.04
C ASP A 38 0.75 4.81 -10.22
N VAL A 39 0.35 4.85 -8.95
CA VAL A 39 0.75 5.92 -8.03
C VAL A 39 2.27 5.93 -7.86
N VAL A 40 2.90 4.78 -7.62
CA VAL A 40 4.35 4.68 -7.47
C VAL A 40 5.05 5.21 -8.72
N ALA A 41 4.59 4.81 -9.91
CA ALA A 41 5.20 5.26 -11.16
C ALA A 41 5.14 6.78 -11.31
N ARG A 42 4.00 7.39 -10.94
CA ARG A 42 3.87 8.85 -10.97
C ARG A 42 4.79 9.53 -9.97
N LEU A 43 4.94 8.94 -8.79
CA LEU A 43 5.77 9.53 -7.72
C LEU A 43 7.28 9.32 -7.95
N GLU A 44 7.66 8.39 -8.82
CA GLU A 44 9.07 8.22 -9.22
C GLU A 44 9.55 9.33 -10.13
N ALA A 45 8.64 10.02 -10.82
CA ALA A 45 8.99 11.09 -11.74
C ALA A 45 9.62 12.27 -10.99
N PRO A 46 10.51 13.04 -11.65
CA PRO A 46 11.12 14.21 -11.00
C PRO A 46 10.07 15.21 -10.50
N MET A 47 10.33 15.80 -9.34
CA MET A 47 9.49 16.83 -8.73
C MET A 47 10.35 18.04 -8.41
N ASP A 48 9.82 19.24 -8.70
CA ASP A 48 10.52 20.49 -8.36
C ASP A 48 10.68 20.63 -6.85
N GLN A 49 9.62 20.25 -6.11
CA GLN A 49 9.66 20.24 -4.65
C GLN A 49 8.85 19.04 -4.15
N VAL A 50 9.46 18.27 -3.25
CA VAL A 50 8.78 17.13 -2.62
C VAL A 50 8.03 17.64 -1.41
N THR A 51 6.70 17.44 -1.39
CA THR A 51 5.85 17.86 -0.28
C THR A 51 5.05 16.68 0.27
N TRP A 52 4.57 16.81 1.51
CA TRP A 52 3.69 15.82 2.09
C TRP A 52 2.47 15.57 1.20
N LYS A 53 1.80 16.65 0.80
CA LYS A 53 0.55 16.58 0.05
C LYS A 53 0.73 15.92 -1.33
N ASP A 54 1.82 16.22 -2.02
CA ASP A 54 2.02 15.77 -3.40
C ASP A 54 2.73 14.43 -3.47
N PHE A 55 3.41 14.01 -2.41
CA PHE A 55 4.20 12.78 -2.42
C PHE A 55 3.69 11.74 -1.41
N VAL A 56 3.71 12.07 -0.11
CA VAL A 56 3.39 11.08 0.93
C VAL A 56 1.91 10.74 0.93
N GLU A 57 1.04 11.74 0.84
CA GLU A 57 -0.41 11.55 0.94
C GLU A 57 -0.96 10.61 -0.13
N PRO A 58 -0.65 10.78 -1.43
CA PRO A 58 -1.14 9.84 -2.45
C PRO A 58 -0.61 8.42 -2.25
N LEU A 59 0.67 8.29 -1.84
CA LEU A 59 1.26 6.97 -1.61
C LEU A 59 0.61 6.27 -0.43
N GLU A 60 0.43 6.99 0.69
CA GLU A 60 -0.22 6.43 1.88
C GLU A 60 -1.67 6.03 1.59
N GLN A 61 -2.41 6.84 0.84
CA GLN A 61 -3.80 6.52 0.49
C GLN A 61 -3.88 5.24 -0.34
N ALA A 62 -3.02 5.08 -1.34
CA ALA A 62 -3.05 3.91 -2.20
C ALA A 62 -2.63 2.64 -1.44
N THR A 63 -1.55 2.72 -0.66
CA THR A 63 -1.04 1.56 0.08
C THR A 63 -1.95 1.18 1.24
N GLU A 64 -2.63 2.15 1.86
CA GLU A 64 -3.61 1.87 2.91
C GLU A 64 -4.77 1.04 2.39
N LYS A 65 -5.29 1.38 1.21
CA LYS A 65 -6.39 0.61 0.60
C LYS A 65 -5.97 -0.84 0.37
N LEU A 66 -4.79 -1.05 -0.20
CA LEU A 66 -4.27 -2.40 -0.42
C LEU A 66 -4.09 -3.15 0.91
N GLY A 67 -3.47 -2.50 1.89
CA GLY A 67 -3.24 -3.10 3.21
C GLY A 67 -4.54 -3.47 3.91
N ARG A 68 -5.55 -2.60 3.84
CA ARG A 68 -6.86 -2.86 4.43
C ARG A 68 -7.55 -4.04 3.77
N ALA A 69 -7.59 -4.08 2.44
CA ALA A 69 -8.23 -5.18 1.72
C ALA A 69 -7.50 -6.50 1.97
N TRP A 70 -6.18 -6.49 1.91
CA TRP A 70 -5.39 -7.70 2.15
C TRP A 70 -5.52 -8.19 3.59
N GLY A 71 -5.61 -7.27 4.56
CA GLY A 71 -5.87 -7.61 5.96
C GLY A 71 -7.20 -8.32 6.14
N VAL A 72 -8.25 -7.88 5.44
CA VAL A 72 -9.57 -8.52 5.47
C VAL A 72 -9.47 -9.95 4.91
N VAL A 73 -8.78 -10.12 3.78
CA VAL A 73 -8.60 -11.44 3.17
C VAL A 73 -7.86 -12.39 4.13
N GLY A 74 -6.78 -11.92 4.73
CA GLY A 74 -6.01 -12.72 5.68
C GLY A 74 -6.80 -13.13 6.90
N HIS A 75 -7.57 -12.18 7.45
CA HIS A 75 -8.43 -12.47 8.60
C HIS A 75 -9.48 -13.52 8.26
N LEU A 76 -10.17 -13.35 7.14
CA LEU A 76 -11.21 -14.30 6.73
C LEU A 76 -10.64 -15.67 6.40
N ASN A 77 -9.45 -15.72 5.78
CA ASN A 77 -8.79 -16.99 5.52
C ASN A 77 -8.49 -17.75 6.82
N ALA A 78 -8.08 -17.04 7.87
CA ALA A 78 -7.78 -17.64 9.16
C ALA A 78 -9.04 -18.12 9.89
N VAL A 79 -10.16 -17.39 9.75
CA VAL A 79 -11.39 -17.65 10.51
C VAL A 79 -12.32 -18.63 9.77
N VAL A 80 -12.52 -18.43 8.46
CA VAL A 80 -13.47 -19.22 7.65
C VAL A 80 -12.84 -20.52 7.16
N ASP A 81 -11.59 -20.44 6.72
CA ASP A 81 -10.74 -21.59 6.33
C ASP A 81 -11.43 -22.56 5.37
N THR A 82 -11.94 -22.04 4.24
CA THR A 82 -12.46 -22.90 3.17
C THR A 82 -11.38 -23.15 2.13
N PRO A 83 -11.43 -24.28 1.38
CA PRO A 83 -10.46 -24.53 0.30
C PRO A 83 -10.45 -23.43 -0.75
N GLU A 84 -11.62 -22.91 -1.11
CA GLU A 84 -11.77 -21.85 -2.12
C GLU A 84 -11.10 -20.54 -1.66
N LEU A 85 -11.31 -20.17 -0.41
CA LEU A 85 -10.70 -18.96 0.14
C LEU A 85 -9.20 -19.12 0.31
N ARG A 86 -8.76 -20.29 0.75
CA ARG A 86 -7.33 -20.59 0.88
C ARG A 86 -6.63 -20.52 -0.46
N ALA A 87 -7.26 -21.05 -1.53
CA ALA A 87 -6.71 -20.99 -2.87
C ALA A 87 -6.57 -19.54 -3.35
N ALA A 88 -7.60 -18.71 -3.12
CA ALA A 88 -7.56 -17.30 -3.48
C ALA A 88 -6.47 -16.56 -2.71
N TYR A 89 -6.32 -16.82 -1.42
CA TYR A 89 -5.27 -16.24 -0.60
C TYR A 89 -3.89 -16.61 -1.13
N ASN A 90 -3.66 -17.90 -1.39
CA ASN A 90 -2.38 -18.40 -1.86
C ASN A 90 -2.02 -17.88 -3.25
N GLU A 91 -3.00 -17.68 -4.11
CA GLU A 91 -2.80 -17.11 -5.44
C GLU A 91 -2.30 -15.66 -5.37
N ASN A 92 -2.85 -14.88 -4.43
CA ASN A 92 -2.60 -13.45 -4.36
C ASN A 92 -1.46 -13.05 -3.42
N GLN A 93 -1.10 -13.90 -2.46
CA GLN A 93 -0.04 -13.61 -1.50
C GLN A 93 1.30 -13.24 -2.16
N PRO A 94 1.79 -13.99 -3.17
CA PRO A 94 3.04 -13.62 -3.82
C PRO A 94 2.98 -12.25 -4.50
N LYS A 95 1.85 -11.90 -5.08
CA LYS A 95 1.67 -10.60 -5.75
C LYS A 95 1.79 -9.45 -4.77
N VAL A 96 1.14 -9.57 -3.61
CA VAL A 96 1.17 -8.54 -2.57
C VAL A 96 2.56 -8.45 -1.96
N THR A 97 3.18 -9.59 -1.66
CA THR A 97 4.53 -9.65 -1.12
C THR A 97 5.54 -9.01 -2.08
N GLU A 98 5.44 -9.34 -3.37
CA GLU A 98 6.32 -8.77 -4.39
C GLU A 98 6.19 -7.24 -4.44
N PHE A 99 4.95 -6.73 -4.38
CA PHE A 99 4.74 -5.28 -4.38
C PHE A 99 5.42 -4.62 -3.18
N TRP A 100 5.20 -5.13 -1.96
CA TRP A 100 5.78 -4.53 -0.76
C TRP A 100 7.30 -4.62 -0.75
N THR A 101 7.86 -5.73 -1.22
CA THR A 101 9.31 -5.90 -1.34
C THR A 101 9.90 -4.90 -2.32
N ALA A 102 9.30 -4.76 -3.49
CA ALA A 102 9.76 -3.81 -4.51
C ALA A 102 9.64 -2.37 -4.00
N LEU A 103 8.55 -2.05 -3.28
CA LEU A 103 8.38 -0.72 -2.69
C LEU A 103 9.51 -0.40 -1.71
N GLY A 104 9.84 -1.35 -0.82
CA GLY A 104 10.91 -1.17 0.16
C GLY A 104 12.31 -1.07 -0.44
N GLN A 105 12.47 -1.40 -1.72
CA GLN A 105 13.74 -1.30 -2.43
C GLN A 105 13.75 -0.17 -3.46
N ASN A 106 12.71 0.66 -3.48
CA ASN A 106 12.57 1.72 -4.48
C ASN A 106 13.43 2.93 -4.11
N LEU A 107 14.57 3.06 -4.78
CA LEU A 107 15.52 4.13 -4.50
C LEU A 107 14.95 5.51 -4.79
N ALA A 108 14.16 5.65 -5.87
CA ALA A 108 13.58 6.95 -6.23
C ALA A 108 12.67 7.49 -5.13
N LEU A 109 11.84 6.63 -4.54
CA LEU A 109 10.97 7.03 -3.44
C LEU A 109 11.78 7.31 -2.17
N PHE A 110 12.79 6.49 -1.90
CA PHE A 110 13.67 6.68 -0.74
C PHE A 110 14.32 8.06 -0.78
N GLU A 111 14.85 8.45 -1.94
CA GLU A 111 15.47 9.76 -2.10
C GLU A 111 14.49 10.91 -1.82
N LYS A 112 13.23 10.75 -2.23
CA LYS A 112 12.20 11.77 -1.98
C LYS A 112 11.84 11.86 -0.50
N TYR A 113 11.76 10.74 0.22
CA TYR A 113 11.57 10.79 1.67
C TYR A 113 12.75 11.46 2.38
N LYS A 114 13.99 11.21 1.91
CA LYS A 114 15.16 11.88 2.47
C LYS A 114 15.09 13.40 2.23
N ALA A 115 14.64 13.81 1.05
CA ALA A 115 14.47 15.24 0.74
C ALA A 115 13.44 15.88 1.67
N LEU A 116 12.33 15.18 1.96
CA LEU A 116 11.33 15.68 2.91
C LEU A 116 11.91 15.87 4.31
N LYS A 117 12.70 14.93 4.77
CA LYS A 117 13.29 15.01 6.11
C LYS A 117 14.32 16.16 6.19
N ALA A 118 15.03 16.42 5.11
CA ALA A 118 16.02 17.51 5.06
C ALA A 118 15.38 18.88 4.85
N ASP A 119 14.11 18.95 4.46
CA ASP A 119 13.40 20.20 4.21
C ASP A 119 13.10 20.92 5.52
N ALA A 120 13.20 22.25 5.50
CA ALA A 120 12.88 23.08 6.66
C ALA A 120 11.44 22.89 7.14
N GLY A 121 10.53 22.53 6.23
CA GLY A 121 9.13 22.26 6.54
C GLY A 121 8.90 20.99 7.37
N TYR A 122 9.90 20.10 7.47
CA TYR A 122 9.77 18.88 8.27
C TYR A 122 9.44 19.17 9.73
N ALA A 123 10.11 20.15 10.32
CA ALA A 123 9.88 20.52 11.73
C ALA A 123 8.48 21.08 11.95
N ALA A 124 7.84 21.64 10.92
CA ALA A 124 6.49 22.19 11.00
C ALA A 124 5.41 21.13 10.86
N LEU A 125 5.75 19.89 10.46
CA LEU A 125 4.80 18.81 10.36
C LEU A 125 4.35 18.36 11.74
N THR A 126 3.14 17.75 11.80
CA THR A 126 2.67 17.15 13.05
C THR A 126 3.60 16.03 13.48
N PRO A 127 3.67 15.70 14.79
CA PRO A 127 4.48 14.57 15.25
C PRO A 127 4.12 13.25 14.55
N GLN A 128 2.84 13.04 14.26
CA GLN A 128 2.36 11.87 13.56
C GLN A 128 2.92 11.79 12.13
N ARG A 129 2.92 12.91 11.41
CA ARG A 129 3.46 12.96 10.03
C ARG A 129 4.97 12.76 10.01
N ARG A 130 5.68 13.36 10.97
CA ARG A 130 7.11 13.15 11.11
C ARG A 130 7.44 11.69 11.36
N LYS A 131 6.65 11.04 12.21
CA LYS A 131 6.82 9.61 12.49
C LYS A 131 6.62 8.76 11.24
N ILE A 132 5.64 9.09 10.42
CA ILE A 132 5.40 8.37 9.16
C ILE A 132 6.62 8.47 8.24
N ILE A 133 7.20 9.65 8.10
CA ILE A 133 8.41 9.85 7.29
C ILE A 133 9.59 9.07 7.88
N ASP A 134 9.80 9.15 9.17
CA ASP A 134 10.91 8.46 9.83
C ASP A 134 10.77 6.94 9.74
N ASN A 135 9.56 6.42 9.90
CA ASN A 135 9.29 4.98 9.73
C ASN A 135 9.53 4.53 8.30
N ALA A 136 9.11 5.34 7.31
CA ALA A 136 9.34 5.04 5.90
C ALA A 136 10.84 4.95 5.59
N LEU A 137 11.63 5.91 6.10
CA LEU A 137 13.08 5.90 5.91
C LEU A 137 13.72 4.66 6.51
N ARG A 138 13.29 4.25 7.71
CA ARG A 138 13.77 3.04 8.34
C ARG A 138 13.41 1.81 7.51
N ASP A 139 12.17 1.74 7.02
CA ASP A 139 11.69 0.60 6.26
C ASP A 139 12.44 0.48 4.92
N PHE A 140 12.71 1.59 4.24
CA PHE A 140 13.53 1.59 3.03
C PHE A 140 14.96 1.10 3.30
N HIS A 141 15.54 1.53 4.41
CA HIS A 141 16.88 1.07 4.80
C HIS A 141 16.87 -0.44 5.05
N LEU A 142 15.89 -0.94 5.83
CA LEU A 142 15.78 -2.36 6.14
C LEU A 142 15.46 -3.19 4.88
N GLY A 143 14.74 -2.61 3.92
CA GLY A 143 14.43 -3.27 2.65
C GLY A 143 15.59 -3.29 1.66
N GLY A 144 16.65 -2.55 1.93
CA GLY A 144 17.84 -2.54 1.08
C GLY A 144 17.88 -1.46 0.02
N ALA A 145 17.01 -0.44 0.09
CA ALA A 145 16.97 0.61 -0.93
C ALA A 145 18.28 1.41 -1.01
N ASP A 146 19.01 1.51 0.08
CA ASP A 146 20.29 2.24 0.15
C ASP A 146 21.51 1.34 -0.12
N LEU A 147 21.29 0.08 -0.43
CA LEU A 147 22.38 -0.83 -0.80
C LEU A 147 22.69 -0.67 -2.29
N SER A 148 23.93 -0.50 -2.61
CA SER A 148 24.40 -0.38 -4.00
C SER A 148 24.70 -1.74 -4.63
#